data_3bc38589dae033333ebc23b36f311bd2
#
_entry.id   3bc38589dae033333ebc23b36f311bd2
#
_cell.length_a   1.000
_cell.length_b   1.000
_cell.length_c   1.000
_cell.angle_alpha   90.00
_cell.angle_beta   90.00
_cell.angle_gamma   90.00
#
_symmetry.space_group_name_H-M   'P 1'
#
loop_
_entity.id
_entity.type
_entity.pdbx_description
1 polymer ?
#
loop_
_entity_poly.entity_id
_entity_poly.type
_entity_poly.pdbx_seq_one_letter_code
_entity_poly.pdbx_strand_id
1 'polypeptide(L)' 'MERIFYPVGVVVLGVSAAPTNLGRNIVLNLQRFGFKGEIHAVGKGGGDVGGVPIRPAVEEVPGV' A
#
# COMPACT_ATOMS: atom_id res chain seq x y z
N MET A 1 -6.16 0.97 9.91
CA MET A 1 -5.39 0.34 8.84
C MET A 1 -6.21 -0.76 8.20
N GLU A 2 -6.36 -0.72 6.89
CA GLU A 2 -7.18 -1.69 6.16
C GLU A 2 -6.53 -2.03 4.83
N ARG A 3 -6.96 -3.17 4.27
CA ARG A 3 -6.59 -3.57 2.91
C ARG A 3 -7.85 -3.86 2.12
N ILE A 4 -7.81 -3.44 0.86
CA ILE A 4 -8.92 -3.66 -0.07
C ILE A 4 -8.39 -4.42 -1.26
N PHE A 5 -8.93 -5.61 -1.50
CA PHE A 5 -8.60 -6.39 -2.67
C PHE A 5 -9.52 -6.03 -3.83
N TYR A 6 -8.95 -5.96 -5.01
CA TYR A 6 -9.71 -5.69 -6.23
C TYR A 6 -9.13 -6.55 -7.36
N PRO A 7 -9.77 -6.65 -8.54
CA PRO A 7 -9.40 -7.68 -9.52
C PRO A 7 -7.92 -7.74 -9.90
N VAL A 8 -7.20 -6.64 -9.88
CA VAL A 8 -5.79 -6.62 -10.29
C VAL A 8 -4.81 -6.42 -9.15
N GLY A 9 -5.29 -6.27 -7.91
CA GLY A 9 -4.34 -6.01 -6.82
C GLY A 9 -4.94 -5.78 -5.46
N VAL A 10 -4.23 -5.04 -4.64
CA VAL A 10 -4.61 -4.71 -3.27
C VAL A 10 -4.23 -3.28 -2.94
N VAL A 11 -5.09 -2.61 -2.19
CA VAL A 11 -4.82 -1.26 -1.65
C VAL A 11 -4.69 -1.39 -0.14
N VAL A 12 -3.59 -0.89 0.42
CA VAL A 12 -3.38 -0.87 1.87
C VAL A 12 -3.59 0.56 2.36
N LEU A 13 -4.55 0.75 3.25
CA LEU A 13 -4.89 2.06 3.79
C LEU A 13 -4.10 2.33 5.08
N GLY A 14 -3.90 3.62 5.39
CA GLY A 14 -3.21 4.01 6.60
C GLY A 14 -1.72 3.75 6.58
N VAL A 15 -1.11 3.71 5.40
CA VAL A 15 0.32 3.45 5.26
C VAL A 15 1.12 4.71 5.59
N SER A 16 2.24 4.52 6.26
CA SER A 16 3.19 5.60 6.54
C SER A 16 4.60 5.03 6.39
N ALA A 17 5.57 5.91 6.15
CA ALA A 17 6.96 5.51 6.05
C ALA A 17 7.61 5.23 7.42
N ALA A 18 6.91 5.47 8.52
CA ALA A 18 7.44 5.22 9.86
C ALA A 18 7.75 3.73 10.07
N PRO A 19 8.89 3.38 10.68
CA PRO A 19 9.28 1.98 10.85
C PRO A 19 8.29 1.13 11.64
N THR A 20 7.50 1.75 12.51
CA THR A 20 6.52 1.03 13.34
C THR A 20 5.14 0.95 12.72
N ASN A 21 4.95 1.47 11.52
CA ASN A 21 3.63 1.50 10.89
C ASN A 21 3.24 0.11 10.40
N LEU A 22 2.07 -0.38 10.81
CA LEU A 22 1.60 -1.71 10.42
C LEU A 22 1.25 -1.79 8.94
N GLY A 23 0.70 -0.71 8.37
CA GLY A 23 0.41 -0.67 6.94
C GLY A 23 1.68 -0.82 6.11
N ARG A 24 2.75 -0.17 6.52
CA ARG A 24 4.07 -0.33 5.89
C ARG A 24 4.52 -1.79 5.92
N ASN A 25 4.37 -2.44 7.07
CA ASN A 25 4.78 -3.84 7.20
C ASN A 25 3.93 -4.76 6.32
N ILE A 26 2.65 -4.47 6.16
CA ILE A 26 1.78 -5.25 5.28
C ILE A 26 2.27 -5.13 3.82
N VAL A 27 2.59 -3.92 3.37
CA VAL A 27 3.11 -3.73 2.01
C VAL A 27 4.40 -4.53 1.80
N LEU A 28 5.33 -4.44 2.75
CA LEU A 28 6.60 -5.16 2.65
C LEU A 28 6.40 -6.67 2.66
N ASN A 29 5.49 -7.17 3.50
CA ASN A 29 5.20 -8.60 3.55
C ASN A 29 4.58 -9.10 2.26
N LEU A 30 3.68 -8.34 1.65
CA LEU A 30 3.10 -8.72 0.37
C LEU A 30 4.19 -8.84 -0.71
N GLN A 31 5.14 -7.92 -0.70
CA GLN A 31 6.26 -7.99 -1.65
C GLN A 31 7.14 -9.21 -1.39
N ARG A 32 7.41 -9.52 -0.12
CA ARG A 32 8.23 -10.66 0.25
C ARG A 32 7.60 -11.99 -0.14
N PHE A 33 6.28 -12.10 -0.06
CA PHE A 33 5.57 -13.31 -0.46
C PHE A 33 5.38 -13.42 -1.96
N GLY A 34 5.83 -12.43 -2.72
CA GLY A 34 5.70 -12.48 -4.17
C GLY A 34 4.27 -12.29 -4.64
N PHE A 35 3.52 -11.42 -3.97
CA PHE A 35 2.16 -11.09 -4.40
C PHE A 35 2.18 -10.66 -5.86
N LYS A 36 1.39 -11.33 -6.70
CA LYS A 36 1.48 -11.15 -8.15
C LYS A 36 0.64 -10.01 -8.70
N GLY A 37 -0.24 -9.46 -7.92
CA GLY A 37 -1.05 -8.31 -8.32
C GLY A 37 -0.35 -7.00 -8.05
N GLU A 38 -1.04 -5.91 -8.32
CA GLU A 38 -0.54 -4.58 -7.97
C GLU A 38 -0.70 -4.33 -6.48
N ILE A 39 0.26 -3.64 -5.89
CA ILE A 39 0.21 -3.22 -4.49
C ILE A 39 0.23 -1.71 -4.47
N HIS A 40 -0.79 -1.11 -3.87
CA HIS A 40 -0.89 0.34 -3.74
C HIS A 40 -1.01 0.71 -2.26
N ALA A 41 -0.41 1.84 -1.90
CA ALA A 41 -0.40 2.32 -0.53
C ALA A 41 -1.09 3.67 -0.46
N VAL A 42 -1.94 3.86 0.55
CA VAL A 42 -2.64 5.12 0.77
C VAL A 42 -2.37 5.59 2.19
N GLY A 43 -1.94 6.85 2.33
CA GLY A 43 -1.66 7.44 3.62
C GLY A 43 -1.42 8.93 3.48
N LYS A 44 -1.37 9.64 4.60
CA LYS A 44 -1.30 11.10 4.58
C LYS A 44 0.12 11.67 4.56
N GLY A 45 1.11 10.90 4.93
CA GLY A 45 2.46 11.40 5.11
C GLY A 45 3.32 11.47 3.86
N GLY A 46 2.86 10.93 2.75
CA GLY A 46 3.68 10.85 1.54
C GLY A 46 4.82 9.85 1.66
N GLY A 47 5.78 9.92 0.75
CA GLY A 47 6.91 9.00 0.74
C GLY A 47 6.62 7.72 -0.02
N ASP A 48 7.42 6.68 0.26
CA ASP A 48 7.25 5.39 -0.40
C ASP A 48 7.65 4.25 0.52
N VAL A 49 7.19 3.05 0.19
CA VAL A 49 7.52 1.83 0.92
C VAL A 49 7.91 0.77 -0.09
N GLY A 50 9.16 0.31 -0.03
CA GLY A 50 9.64 -0.73 -0.92
C GLY A 50 9.46 -0.41 -2.41
N GLY A 51 9.54 0.86 -2.78
CA GLY A 51 9.31 1.32 -4.14
C GLY A 51 7.86 1.61 -4.49
N VAL A 52 6.92 1.40 -3.54
CA VAL A 52 5.50 1.70 -3.74
C VAL A 52 5.23 3.11 -3.21
N PRO A 53 4.81 4.05 -4.05
CA PRO A 53 4.53 5.40 -3.56
C PRO A 53 3.28 5.42 -2.69
N ILE A 54 3.33 6.20 -1.61
CA ILE A 54 2.18 6.39 -0.72
C ILE A 54 1.33 7.53 -1.28
N ARG A 55 0.11 7.20 -1.71
CA ARG A 55 -0.79 8.19 -2.29
C ARG A 55 -1.71 8.78 -1.22
N PRO A 56 -2.14 10.04 -1.36
CA PRO A 56 -2.95 10.69 -0.33
C PRO A 56 -4.39 10.22 -0.29
N ALA A 57 -4.90 9.64 -1.36
CA ALA A 57 -6.29 9.20 -1.40
C ALA A 57 -6.44 7.97 -2.29
N VAL A 58 -7.43 7.13 -1.96
CA VAL A 58 -7.68 5.90 -2.70
C VAL A 58 -8.12 6.19 -4.13
N GLU A 59 -8.75 7.33 -4.38
CA GLU A 59 -9.17 7.73 -5.72
C GLU A 59 -8.00 7.89 -6.68
N GLU A 60 -6.80 8.08 -6.17
CA GLU A 60 -5.62 8.23 -7.01
C GLU A 60 -5.02 6.89 -7.43
N VAL A 61 -5.55 5.78 -6.91
CA VAL A 61 -5.06 4.45 -7.26
C VAL A 61 -5.72 4.00 -8.56
N PRO A 62 -4.92 3.68 -9.60
CA PRO A 62 -5.49 3.23 -10.87
C PRO A 62 -6.27 1.92 -10.71
N GLY A 63 -7.44 1.83 -11.32
CA GLY A 63 -8.22 0.62 -11.34
C GLY A 63 -9.08 0.35 -10.12
N VAL A 64 -9.15 1.29 -9.21
CA VAL A 64 -10.00 1.16 -8.01
C VAL A 64 -11.24 2.02 -8.16
#